data_b357f1bdc97beaa29db35cd9ebf5a945
#
_entry.id   b357f1bdc97beaa29db35cd9ebf5a945
#
_cell.length_a   1.000
_cell.length_b   1.000
_cell.length_c   1.000
_cell.angle_alpha   90.00
_cell.angle_beta   90.00
_cell.angle_gamma   90.00
#
_symmetry.space_group_name_H-M   'P 1'
#
loop_
_entity.id
_entity.type
_entity.pdbx_description
1 polymer ?
#
loop_
_entity_poly.entity_id
_entity_poly.type
_entity_poly.pdbx_seq_one_letter_code
_entity_poly.pdbx_strand_id
1 'polypeptide(L)' 'MEELYYDNKQIFITTHAIKRARKRNIAYPDQVYNVLKSGKVLKFGKNLLKFIKNTKQGSIICIGEDLGNSIIIKTIERGN' A
#
# COMPACT_ATOMS: atom_id res chain seq x y z
N MET A 1 7.19 -12.89 9.97
CA MET A 1 6.39 -11.87 9.25
C MET A 1 6.06 -12.33 7.85
N GLU A 2 4.91 -11.93 7.38
CA GLU A 2 4.46 -12.30 6.05
C GLU A 2 5.17 -11.45 5.00
N GLU A 3 5.65 -12.08 3.94
CA GLU A 3 6.20 -11.36 2.80
C GLU A 3 5.10 -11.08 1.80
N LEU A 4 5.13 -9.89 1.22
CA LEU A 4 4.13 -9.44 0.25
C LEU A 4 4.79 -9.25 -1.10
N TYR A 5 4.07 -9.66 -2.15
CA TYR A 5 4.57 -9.57 -3.53
C TYR A 5 3.49 -9.02 -4.45
N TYR A 6 3.93 -8.30 -5.46
CA TYR A 6 3.11 -7.91 -6.59
C TYR A 6 3.96 -8.00 -7.85
N ASP A 7 3.45 -8.69 -8.87
CA ASP A 7 4.15 -8.85 -10.15
C ASP A 7 5.56 -9.42 -9.96
N ASN A 8 5.68 -10.43 -9.10
CA ASN A 8 6.92 -11.11 -8.74
C ASN A 8 7.96 -10.19 -8.09
N LYS A 9 7.52 -9.06 -7.54
CA LYS A 9 8.39 -8.13 -6.83
C LYS A 9 7.98 -8.04 -5.39
N GLN A 10 8.94 -8.13 -4.49
CA GLN A 10 8.64 -8.03 -3.07
C GLN A 10 8.27 -6.59 -2.71
N ILE A 11 7.26 -6.47 -1.86
CA ILE A 11 6.77 -5.16 -1.41
C ILE A 11 7.37 -4.87 -0.03
N PHE A 12 7.97 -3.71 0.11
CA PHE A 12 8.49 -3.20 1.38
C PHE A 12 7.68 -1.97 1.78
N ILE A 13 7.46 -1.80 3.09
CA ILE A 13 6.67 -0.70 3.60
C ILE A 13 7.57 0.16 4.48
N THR A 14 7.66 1.46 4.16
CA THR A 14 8.52 2.37 4.91
C THR A 14 7.94 2.68 6.29
N THR A 15 8.80 3.08 7.21
CA THR A 15 8.37 3.54 8.52
C THR A 15 7.43 4.73 8.40
N HIS A 16 7.70 5.63 7.45
CA HIS A 16 6.82 6.78 7.20
C HIS A 16 5.41 6.33 6.82
N ALA A 17 5.32 5.33 5.92
CA ALA A 17 4.01 4.81 5.51
C ALA A 17 3.26 4.19 6.69
N ILE A 18 3.95 3.46 7.55
CA ILE A 18 3.34 2.87 8.74
C ILE A 18 2.82 3.95 9.68
N LYS A 19 3.59 5.00 9.89
CA LYS A 19 3.15 6.11 10.74
C LYS A 19 1.93 6.81 10.17
N ARG A 20 1.90 7.00 8.85
CA ARG A 20 0.75 7.61 8.18
C ARG A 20 -0.50 6.75 8.35
N ALA A 21 -0.36 5.44 8.21
CA ALA A 21 -1.49 4.52 8.40
C ALA A 21 -2.07 4.67 9.81
N ARG A 22 -1.19 4.69 10.83
CA ARG A 22 -1.63 4.82 12.22
C ARG A 22 -2.36 6.13 12.48
N LYS A 23 -1.88 7.23 11.90
CA LYS A 23 -2.54 8.52 12.03
C LYS A 23 -3.94 8.53 11.45
N ARG A 24 -4.20 7.67 10.47
CA ARG A 24 -5.49 7.59 9.78
C ARG A 24 -6.35 6.45 10.28
N ASN A 25 -5.98 5.87 11.42
CA ASN A 25 -6.72 4.76 12.03
C ASN A 25 -6.82 3.56 11.08
N ILE A 26 -5.76 3.31 10.33
CA ILE A 26 -5.64 2.13 9.48
C ILE A 26 -4.76 1.12 10.20
N ALA A 27 -5.30 -0.07 10.45
CA ALA A 27 -4.58 -1.08 11.22
C ALA A 27 -3.39 -1.64 10.43
N TYR A 28 -2.24 -1.56 11.02
CA TYR A 28 -1.03 -2.16 10.49
C TYR A 28 -0.63 -3.31 11.44
N PRO A 29 -0.36 -4.51 10.95
CA PRO A 29 -0.25 -4.83 9.50
C PRO A 29 -1.57 -5.25 8.85
N ASP A 30 -2.61 -5.57 9.60
CA ASP A 30 -3.77 -6.29 9.10
C ASP A 30 -4.45 -5.62 7.90
N GLN A 31 -4.90 -4.39 8.06
CA GLN A 31 -5.60 -3.71 6.97
C GLN A 31 -4.68 -3.34 5.82
N VAL A 32 -3.46 -2.93 6.13
CA VAL A 32 -2.47 -2.57 5.11
C VAL A 32 -2.14 -3.79 4.25
N TYR A 33 -1.87 -4.93 4.88
CA TYR A 33 -1.57 -6.16 4.15
C TYR A 33 -2.74 -6.59 3.28
N ASN A 34 -3.97 -6.46 3.79
CA ASN A 34 -5.15 -6.81 3.03
C ASN A 34 -5.28 -5.97 1.76
N VAL A 35 -5.01 -4.68 1.85
CA VAL A 35 -5.03 -3.79 0.68
C VAL A 35 -3.97 -4.22 -0.34
N LEU A 36 -2.77 -4.53 0.13
CA LEU A 36 -1.68 -4.91 -0.78
C LEU A 36 -1.91 -6.27 -1.42
N LYS A 37 -2.62 -7.16 -0.75
CA LYS A 37 -2.91 -8.50 -1.29
C LYS A 37 -4.10 -8.53 -2.23
N SER A 38 -5.15 -7.78 -1.93
CA SER A 38 -6.42 -7.92 -2.63
C SER A 38 -6.99 -6.62 -3.16
N GLY A 39 -6.31 -5.50 -2.98
CA GLY A 39 -6.77 -4.24 -3.50
C GLY A 39 -6.58 -4.12 -5.00
N LYS A 40 -7.25 -3.15 -5.59
CA LYS A 40 -7.08 -2.84 -7.00
C LYS A 40 -5.76 -2.09 -7.17
N VAL A 41 -5.01 -2.44 -8.21
CA VAL A 41 -3.73 -1.81 -8.48
C VAL A 41 -3.85 -0.92 -9.70
N LEU A 42 -3.45 0.35 -9.56
CA LEU A 42 -3.41 1.31 -10.65
C LEU A 42 -1.99 1.81 -10.81
N LYS A 43 -1.53 1.85 -12.05
CA LYS A 43 -0.22 2.42 -12.38
C LYS A 43 -0.40 3.87 -12.81
N PHE A 44 0.49 4.74 -12.34
CA PHE A 44 0.43 6.14 -12.73
C PHE A 44 1.82 6.74 -12.68
N GLY A 45 1.99 7.88 -13.36
CA GLY A 45 3.31 8.48 -13.46
C GLY A 45 4.29 7.54 -14.11
N LYS A 46 5.55 7.66 -13.79
CA LYS A 46 6.59 6.87 -14.43
C LYS A 46 6.76 5.49 -13.81
N ASN A 47 6.80 5.39 -12.49
CA ASN A 47 7.02 4.12 -11.82
C ASN A 47 6.18 4.03 -10.54
N LEU A 48 5.00 4.66 -10.53
CA LEU A 48 4.20 4.72 -9.32
C LEU A 48 3.03 3.75 -9.39
N LEU A 49 2.66 3.24 -8.23
CA LEU A 49 1.57 2.30 -8.08
C LEU A 49 0.64 2.76 -6.96
N LYS A 50 -0.66 2.58 -7.16
CA LYS A 50 -1.65 2.74 -6.10
C LYS A 50 -2.31 1.40 -5.86
N PHE A 51 -2.35 0.99 -4.60
CA PHE A 51 -3.14 -0.17 -4.17
C PHE A 51 -4.33 0.38 -3.41
N ILE A 52 -5.53 0.13 -3.91
CA ILE A 52 -6.75 0.73 -3.38
C ILE A 52 -7.74 -0.34 -2.98
N LYS A 53 -8.30 -0.21 -1.78
CA LYS A 53 -9.37 -1.08 -1.34
C LYS A 53 -10.41 -0.28 -0.57
N ASN A 54 -11.68 -0.45 -0.94
CA ASN A 54 -12.78 0.21 -0.27
C ASN A 54 -13.12 -0.50 1.02
N THR A 55 -13.37 0.29 2.07
CA THR A 55 -13.82 -0.24 3.35
C THR A 55 -15.06 0.54 3.78
N LYS A 56 -15.69 0.10 4.88
CA LYS A 56 -16.85 0.81 5.42
C LYS A 56 -16.54 2.23 5.82
N GLN A 57 -15.28 2.54 6.08
CA GLN A 57 -14.84 3.86 6.54
C GLN A 57 -14.17 4.66 5.43
N GLY A 58 -14.35 4.25 4.18
CA GLY A 58 -13.72 4.89 3.05
C GLY A 58 -12.65 4.00 2.43
N SER A 59 -11.96 4.53 1.43
CA SER A 59 -10.92 3.79 0.74
C SER A 59 -9.60 3.87 1.50
N ILE A 60 -8.83 2.80 1.44
CA ILE A 60 -7.44 2.81 1.89
C ILE A 60 -6.56 2.79 0.64
N ILE A 61 -5.62 3.71 0.56
CA ILE A 61 -4.76 3.88 -0.60
C ILE A 61 -3.30 3.78 -0.18
N CYS A 62 -2.61 2.78 -0.71
CA CYS A 62 -1.17 2.62 -0.49
C CYS A 62 -0.45 3.06 -1.75
N ILE A 63 0.42 4.05 -1.64
CA ILE A 63 1.15 4.58 -2.79
C ILE A 63 2.59 4.12 -2.71
N GLY A 64 3.04 3.48 -3.78
CA GLY A 64 4.39 2.95 -3.83
C GLY A 64 5.08 3.27 -5.13
N GLU A 65 6.37 2.94 -5.15
CA GLU A 65 7.22 3.09 -6.33
C GLU A 65 7.79 1.75 -6.72
N ASP A 66 7.74 1.45 -8.01
CA ASP A 66 8.33 0.25 -8.58
C ASP A 66 9.79 0.55 -8.90
N LEU A 67 10.70 -0.12 -8.19
CA LEU A 67 12.15 0.08 -8.36
C LEU A 67 12.77 -0.90 -9.36
N GLY A 68 11.94 -1.70 -10.02
CA GLY A 68 12.40 -2.69 -10.97
C GLY A 68 12.49 -4.08 -10.36
N ASN A 69 13.18 -4.23 -9.25
CA ASN A 69 13.30 -5.53 -8.58
C ASN A 69 12.50 -5.59 -7.26
N SER A 70 11.91 -4.49 -6.85
CA SER A 70 11.11 -4.45 -5.63
C SER A 70 10.15 -3.27 -5.71
N ILE A 71 9.20 -3.21 -4.78
CA ILE A 71 8.23 -2.13 -4.67
C ILE A 71 8.33 -1.56 -3.26
N ILE A 72 8.39 -0.23 -3.14
CA ILE A 72 8.44 0.43 -1.84
C ILE A 72 7.18 1.24 -1.64
N ILE A 73 6.43 0.96 -0.57
CA ILE A 73 5.25 1.74 -0.21
C ILE A 73 5.71 2.95 0.58
N LYS A 74 5.50 4.12 0.03
CA LYS A 74 6.01 5.38 0.59
C LYS A 74 5.01 6.07 1.49
N THR A 75 3.71 5.92 1.22
CA THR A 75 2.70 6.55 2.05
C THR A 75 1.40 5.74 1.97
N ILE A 76 0.59 5.90 3.00
CA ILE A 76 -0.71 5.25 3.10
C ILE A 76 -1.73 6.32 3.47
N GLU A 77 -2.76 6.45 2.64
CA GLU A 77 -3.76 7.51 2.79
C GLU A 77 -5.14 6.91 2.86
N ARG A 78 -6.09 7.71 3.34
CA ARG A 78 -7.49 7.32 3.31
C ARG A 78 -8.22 8.22 2.32
N GLY A 79 -8.96 7.60 1.41
CA GLY A 79 -9.80 8.32 0.47
C GLY A 79 -11.26 8.26 0.86
N ASN A 80 -12.06 8.97 0.14
CA ASN A 80 -13.52 8.96 0.36
C ASN A 80 -14.20 7.91 -0.48
#